data_10172991dd9fcb734a42297fcb9d5602
#
_entry.id   10172991dd9fcb734a42297fcb9d5602
#
_cell.length_a   1.000
_cell.length_b   1.000
_cell.length_c   1.000
_cell.angle_alpha   90.00
_cell.angle_beta   90.00
_cell.angle_gamma   90.00
#
_symmetry.space_group_name_H-M   'P 1'
#
loop_
_entity.id
_entity.type
_entity.pdbx_description
1 polymer ?
#
loop_
_entity_poly.entity_id
_entity_poly.type
_entity_poly.pdbx_seq_one_letter_code
_entity_poly.pdbx_strand_id
1 'polypeptide(L)'
;EKVNDWGQENTSFTQSNSNGKIRLTNQPTFSSHRSGWNYAIHSISSLHNENGVDFYGFLENEFSWFKTGNIKNGTIPIKNDWIGFFHNPQSPPWWFSPSTCPITMLQTPEFLGSLETCKGLFALSEYHAAFLREMTGKPVEVLLHPTEIPEVQFDFDLFYESQEKRLINIGYWLRKVNSIYSLPITPDSYIKTRLLPYKKGSQPSEFVTELRQKEFNYEHSSIEEIRRWYKEPFINIDEMYNVSNEKYDELFSKNIIYLDMYDSSANNAVIECIARATPLLINPIPAVVEYLGPAYPFYFESFDEAVDKLHNPELIYYTHEYLRTCQAREKMKGETFLKDFQETEIYKSI
;
A
#
# COMPACT_ATOMS: atom_id res chain seq x y z
N GLU A 1 -8.31 -18.22 17.37
CA GLU A 1 -7.69 -16.99 16.86
C GLU A 1 -6.18 -17.12 17.04
N LYS A 2 -5.49 -17.54 16.00
CA LYS A 2 -4.02 -17.52 15.98
C LYS A 2 -3.61 -16.18 15.42
N VAL A 3 -3.16 -15.31 16.31
CA VAL A 3 -2.43 -14.08 15.93
C VAL A 3 -1.21 -14.54 15.12
N ASN A 4 -1.16 -14.15 13.84
CA ASN A 4 -0.01 -14.38 13.00
C ASN A 4 1.16 -13.58 13.60
N ASP A 5 2.20 -14.30 13.93
CA ASP A 5 3.47 -13.76 14.43
C ASP A 5 4.20 -13.06 13.26
N TRP A 6 3.72 -11.88 12.92
CA TRP A 6 4.46 -10.92 12.14
C TRP A 6 5.53 -10.39 13.09
N GLY A 7 6.77 -10.79 12.92
CA GLY A 7 7.88 -10.34 13.75
C GLY A 7 7.90 -8.81 13.84
N GLN A 8 7.17 -8.30 14.82
CA GLN A 8 7.12 -6.87 15.12
C GLN A 8 8.31 -6.57 16.03
N GLU A 9 9.33 -5.95 15.48
CA GLU A 9 10.29 -5.24 16.29
C GLU A 9 9.75 -3.83 16.52
N ASN A 10 9.49 -3.46 17.74
CA ASN A 10 9.13 -2.09 18.10
C ASN A 10 10.37 -1.22 18.04
N THR A 11 10.34 -0.19 17.21
CA THR A 11 11.40 0.81 17.19
C THR A 11 11.25 1.71 18.40
N SER A 12 12.22 1.69 19.31
CA SER A 12 12.29 2.65 20.42
C SER A 12 13.18 3.83 20.05
N PHE A 13 12.64 5.03 20.11
CA PHE A 13 13.42 6.27 19.95
C PHE A 13 13.89 6.70 21.33
N THR A 14 15.20 6.72 21.54
CA THR A 14 15.82 7.00 22.84
C THR A 14 16.36 8.42 22.98
N GLN A 15 16.47 9.17 21.89
CA GLN A 15 16.93 10.57 21.92
C GLN A 15 15.73 11.50 21.82
N SER A 16 15.39 12.12 22.97
CA SER A 16 14.36 13.16 23.01
C SER A 16 14.93 14.50 22.57
N ASN A 17 14.21 15.17 21.65
CA ASN A 17 14.51 16.52 21.21
C ASN A 17 13.57 17.51 21.90
N SER A 18 14.10 18.46 22.67
CA SER A 18 13.30 19.48 23.36
C SER A 18 12.46 20.36 22.42
N ASN A 19 12.84 20.46 21.16
CA ASN A 19 12.10 21.21 20.14
C ASN A 19 11.09 20.33 19.37
N GLY A 20 11.11 19.02 19.60
CA GLY A 20 10.13 18.10 19.04
C GLY A 20 8.80 18.22 19.78
N LYS A 21 7.70 17.89 19.11
CA LYS A 21 6.35 18.02 19.65
C LYS A 21 5.58 16.70 19.73
N ILE A 22 6.13 15.61 19.22
CA ILE A 22 5.44 14.32 19.14
C ILE A 22 6.21 13.22 19.89
N ARG A 23 5.47 12.33 20.51
CA ARG A 23 6.03 11.16 21.19
C ARG A 23 5.93 9.92 20.29
N LEU A 24 7.07 9.50 19.74
CA LEU A 24 7.20 8.37 18.82
C LEU A 24 7.50 7.05 19.57
N THR A 25 6.76 6.72 20.60
CA THR A 25 6.95 5.47 21.34
C THR A 25 6.15 4.33 20.73
N ASN A 26 6.71 3.11 20.74
CA ASN A 26 6.03 1.86 20.33
C ASN A 26 5.46 1.88 18.92
N GLN A 27 6.23 2.41 17.95
CA GLN A 27 5.79 2.40 16.56
C GLN A 27 5.88 0.97 15.99
N PRO A 28 4.82 0.49 15.31
CA PRO A 28 4.88 -0.80 14.64
C PRO A 28 5.88 -0.74 13.49
N THR A 29 6.77 -1.71 13.43
CA THR A 29 7.71 -1.88 12.32
C THR A 29 7.29 -3.04 11.44
N PHE A 30 7.19 -2.79 10.15
CA PHE A 30 6.96 -3.80 9.14
C PHE A 30 8.28 -4.00 8.39
N SER A 31 9.06 -5.00 8.79
CA SER A 31 10.47 -5.19 8.39
C SER A 31 10.72 -5.63 6.95
N SER A 32 9.67 -5.85 6.15
CA SER A 32 9.79 -6.54 4.87
C SER A 32 9.75 -5.66 3.62
N HIS A 33 9.65 -4.35 3.74
CA HIS A 33 9.53 -3.46 2.58
C HIS A 33 10.40 -2.23 2.72
N ARG A 34 11.20 -1.91 1.69
CA ARG A 34 12.00 -0.67 1.63
C ARG A 34 11.14 0.58 1.74
N SER A 35 9.97 0.58 1.10
CA SER A 35 8.97 1.65 1.17
C SER A 35 8.01 1.50 2.34
N GLY A 36 8.36 0.69 3.32
CA GLY A 36 7.54 0.43 4.50
C GLY A 36 7.41 1.64 5.40
N TRP A 37 6.39 1.62 6.25
CA TRP A 37 6.09 2.70 7.17
C TRP A 37 7.24 3.00 8.14
N ASN A 38 8.14 2.06 8.37
CA ASN A 38 9.35 2.26 9.16
C ASN A 38 10.22 3.40 8.62
N TYR A 39 10.37 3.51 7.30
CA TYR A 39 11.09 4.63 6.69
C TYR A 39 10.41 5.98 6.97
N ALA A 40 9.07 6.04 6.92
CA ALA A 40 8.31 7.24 7.26
C ALA A 40 8.56 7.67 8.72
N ILE A 41 8.49 6.73 9.66
CA ILE A 41 8.74 7.00 11.08
C ILE A 41 10.18 7.46 11.33
N HIS A 42 11.16 6.84 10.68
CA HIS A 42 12.56 7.27 10.78
C HIS A 42 12.76 8.68 10.22
N SER A 43 12.07 9.05 9.15
CA SER A 43 12.17 10.38 8.55
C SER A 43 11.75 11.51 9.51
N ILE A 44 10.81 11.24 10.43
CA ILE A 44 10.33 12.21 11.42
C ILE A 44 10.93 12.00 12.82
N SER A 45 11.92 11.11 12.96
CA SER A 45 12.51 10.76 14.25
C SER A 45 13.10 11.97 15.02
N SER A 46 13.61 12.97 14.29
CA SER A 46 14.10 14.22 14.86
C SER A 46 13.04 15.07 15.59
N LEU A 47 11.77 14.76 15.39
CA LEU A 47 10.64 15.44 16.02
C LEU A 47 10.19 14.76 17.33
N HIS A 48 10.87 13.68 17.74
CA HIS A 48 10.52 12.96 18.94
C HIS A 48 10.83 13.77 20.21
N ASN A 49 9.83 13.81 21.11
CA ASN A 49 9.91 14.38 22.45
C ASN A 49 9.09 13.49 23.40
N GLU A 50 9.72 13.05 24.49
CA GLU A 50 9.06 12.22 25.52
C GLU A 50 7.82 12.89 26.15
N ASN A 51 7.79 14.21 26.20
CA ASN A 51 6.66 15.00 26.71
C ASN A 51 5.74 15.52 25.60
N GLY A 52 5.94 15.06 24.36
CA GLY A 52 5.12 15.46 23.20
C GLY A 52 3.76 14.79 23.18
N VAL A 53 2.95 15.20 22.21
CA VAL A 53 1.67 14.60 21.92
C VAL A 53 1.85 13.16 21.42
N ASP A 54 1.01 12.24 21.83
CA ASP A 54 1.09 10.84 21.41
C ASP A 54 0.89 10.70 19.91
N PHE A 55 1.83 10.02 19.26
CA PHE A 55 1.77 9.77 17.82
C PHE A 55 1.48 8.30 17.53
N TYR A 56 0.40 8.04 16.83
CA TYR A 56 0.00 6.72 16.38
C TYR A 56 0.23 6.58 14.86
N GLY A 57 1.32 5.95 14.48
CA GLY A 57 1.71 5.81 13.08
C GLY A 57 0.80 4.90 12.27
N PHE A 58 -0.02 4.06 12.91
CA PHE A 58 -0.89 3.09 12.25
C PHE A 58 -2.14 2.80 13.10
N LEU A 59 -3.19 3.57 12.90
CA LEU A 59 -4.41 3.50 13.74
C LEU A 59 -5.15 2.16 13.64
N GLU A 60 -5.05 1.48 12.51
CA GLU A 60 -5.62 0.15 12.33
C GLU A 60 -5.02 -0.89 13.27
N ASN A 61 -3.75 -0.72 13.70
CA ASN A 61 -3.15 -1.56 14.73
C ASN A 61 -3.90 -1.42 16.04
N GLU A 62 -4.16 -0.17 16.44
CA GLU A 62 -4.73 0.13 17.75
C GLU A 62 -6.20 -0.29 17.85
N PHE A 63 -6.98 0.02 16.82
CA PHE A 63 -8.44 -0.09 16.85
C PHE A 63 -9.00 -1.29 16.11
N SER A 64 -8.16 -2.08 15.43
CA SER A 64 -8.59 -3.31 14.73
C SER A 64 -7.75 -4.52 15.14
N TRP A 65 -6.49 -4.59 14.71
CA TRP A 65 -5.68 -5.82 14.87
C TRP A 65 -5.38 -6.16 16.32
N PHE A 66 -5.03 -5.17 17.15
CA PHE A 66 -4.73 -5.34 18.58
C PHE A 66 -5.85 -4.84 19.50
N LYS A 67 -7.00 -4.48 18.95
CA LYS A 67 -8.13 -3.89 19.68
C LYS A 67 -8.44 -4.61 20.99
N THR A 68 -8.60 -5.92 20.96
CA THR A 68 -8.96 -6.70 22.17
C THR A 68 -7.91 -6.60 23.28
N GLY A 69 -6.62 -6.66 22.92
CA GLY A 69 -5.52 -6.48 23.86
C GLY A 69 -5.48 -5.06 24.41
N ASN A 70 -5.64 -4.07 23.56
CA ASN A 70 -5.62 -2.66 23.91
C ASN A 70 -6.77 -2.26 24.85
N ILE A 71 -7.96 -2.79 24.64
CA ILE A 71 -9.08 -2.64 25.59
C ILE A 71 -8.72 -3.25 26.95
N LYS A 72 -8.22 -4.48 26.95
CA LYS A 72 -7.87 -5.19 28.18
C LYS A 72 -6.77 -4.47 28.97
N ASN A 73 -5.82 -3.87 28.30
CA ASN A 73 -4.71 -3.15 28.89
C ASN A 73 -5.07 -1.68 29.23
N GLY A 74 -6.25 -1.21 28.83
CA GLY A 74 -6.72 0.16 29.08
C GLY A 74 -6.00 1.23 28.26
N THR A 75 -5.35 0.85 27.13
CA THR A 75 -4.70 1.79 26.21
C THR A 75 -5.70 2.48 25.26
N ILE A 76 -6.84 1.88 25.01
CA ILE A 76 -7.98 2.48 24.32
C ILE A 76 -9.25 2.41 25.18
N PRO A 77 -10.11 3.43 25.18
CA PRO A 77 -9.99 4.72 24.49
C PRO A 77 -8.74 5.51 24.91
N ILE A 78 -8.10 6.17 23.94
CA ILE A 78 -6.94 7.04 24.18
C ILE A 78 -7.39 8.27 24.98
N LYS A 79 -6.70 8.57 26.07
CA LYS A 79 -7.09 9.65 27.00
C LYS A 79 -6.17 10.86 27.01
N ASN A 80 -4.95 10.69 26.51
CA ASN A 80 -4.00 11.79 26.33
C ASN A 80 -4.25 12.48 24.99
N ASP A 81 -3.68 13.66 24.79
CA ASP A 81 -3.65 14.29 23.46
C ASP A 81 -2.88 13.43 22.47
N TRP A 82 -3.43 13.25 21.30
CA TRP A 82 -2.84 12.39 20.26
C TRP A 82 -3.13 12.84 18.84
N ILE A 83 -2.27 12.40 17.93
CA ILE A 83 -2.43 12.47 16.47
C ILE A 83 -2.14 11.10 15.85
N GLY A 84 -2.63 10.83 14.66
CA GLY A 84 -2.37 9.51 14.05
C GLY A 84 -2.70 9.40 12.57
N PHE A 85 -2.17 8.35 11.96
CA PHE A 85 -2.32 8.02 10.54
C PHE A 85 -3.29 6.86 10.31
N PHE A 86 -4.15 7.02 9.30
CA PHE A 86 -4.92 5.95 8.68
C PHE A 86 -4.25 5.48 7.39
N HIS A 87 -4.21 4.17 7.19
CA HIS A 87 -3.61 3.51 6.03
C HIS A 87 -4.60 2.80 5.13
N ASN A 88 -5.65 2.22 5.71
CA ASN A 88 -6.64 1.46 4.97
C ASN A 88 -7.72 2.38 4.39
N PRO A 89 -8.09 2.23 3.12
CA PRO A 89 -9.14 3.03 2.51
C PRO A 89 -10.53 2.72 3.10
N GLN A 90 -11.48 3.59 2.79
CA GLN A 90 -12.81 3.56 3.39
C GLN A 90 -13.71 2.43 2.90
N SER A 91 -13.58 1.98 1.65
CA SER A 91 -14.57 1.18 0.95
C SER A 91 -14.04 -0.14 0.37
N PRO A 92 -13.51 -1.04 1.20
CA PRO A 92 -13.15 -2.35 0.69
C PRO A 92 -14.39 -3.12 0.28
N PRO A 93 -14.30 -4.07 -0.64
CA PRO A 93 -15.39 -5.00 -0.91
C PRO A 93 -15.82 -5.71 0.38
N TRP A 94 -17.13 -5.86 0.59
CA TRP A 94 -17.67 -6.44 1.82
C TRP A 94 -17.15 -7.84 2.15
N TRP A 95 -16.78 -8.61 1.13
CA TRP A 95 -16.23 -9.96 1.24
C TRP A 95 -14.74 -10.00 1.57
N PHE A 96 -14.04 -8.85 1.48
CA PHE A 96 -12.59 -8.79 1.66
C PHE A 96 -12.17 -8.84 3.13
N SER A 97 -12.27 -7.79 3.86
CA SER A 97 -12.03 -7.73 5.31
C SER A 97 -12.43 -6.36 5.88
N PRO A 98 -13.71 -6.09 6.04
CA PRO A 98 -14.17 -4.76 6.44
C PRO A 98 -13.77 -4.35 7.86
N SER A 99 -13.44 -5.31 8.72
CA SER A 99 -13.07 -5.05 10.12
C SER A 99 -11.80 -4.20 10.30
N THR A 100 -10.95 -4.14 9.28
CA THR A 100 -9.71 -3.37 9.29
C THR A 100 -9.85 -2.00 8.62
N CYS A 101 -11.03 -1.65 8.15
CA CYS A 101 -11.27 -0.43 7.41
C CYS A 101 -11.93 0.65 8.25
N PRO A 102 -11.67 1.93 7.97
CA PRO A 102 -12.17 3.05 8.74
C PRO A 102 -13.69 3.02 8.97
N ILE A 103 -14.46 2.68 7.96
CA ILE A 103 -15.93 2.65 8.07
C ILE A 103 -16.44 1.79 9.24
N THR A 104 -15.72 0.75 9.62
CA THR A 104 -16.05 -0.11 10.76
C THR A 104 -15.44 0.41 12.06
N MET A 105 -14.19 0.88 11.99
CA MET A 105 -13.46 1.35 13.16
C MET A 105 -14.06 2.63 13.75
N LEU A 106 -14.42 3.60 12.90
CA LEU A 106 -14.91 4.92 13.29
C LEU A 106 -16.24 4.87 14.08
N GLN A 107 -16.97 3.76 14.02
CA GLN A 107 -18.24 3.58 14.75
C GLN A 107 -18.07 2.90 16.11
N THR A 108 -16.86 2.49 16.47
CA THR A 108 -16.63 1.76 17.72
C THR A 108 -16.57 2.71 18.91
N PRO A 109 -17.11 2.31 20.09
CA PRO A 109 -17.05 3.16 21.28
C PRO A 109 -15.65 3.57 21.68
N GLU A 110 -14.67 2.69 21.48
CA GLU A 110 -13.28 2.93 21.81
C GLU A 110 -12.66 4.02 20.91
N PHE A 111 -13.00 4.01 19.62
CA PHE A 111 -12.53 5.05 18.71
C PHE A 111 -13.24 6.39 18.99
N LEU A 112 -14.55 6.37 19.14
CA LEU A 112 -15.34 7.57 19.46
C LEU A 112 -14.86 8.22 20.76
N GLY A 113 -14.62 7.43 21.81
CA GLY A 113 -14.05 7.94 23.05
C GLY A 113 -12.65 8.49 22.90
N SER A 114 -11.84 7.96 21.97
CA SER A 114 -10.50 8.46 21.68
C SER A 114 -10.52 9.77 20.88
N LEU A 115 -11.57 10.01 20.07
CA LEU A 115 -11.69 11.26 19.32
C LEU A 115 -11.80 12.50 20.20
N GLU A 116 -12.23 12.37 21.47
CA GLU A 116 -12.35 13.50 22.39
C GLU A 116 -11.01 14.22 22.58
N THR A 117 -9.91 13.48 22.63
CA THR A 117 -8.55 14.00 22.84
C THR A 117 -7.72 14.09 21.56
N CYS A 118 -8.29 13.68 20.41
CA CYS A 118 -7.63 13.73 19.09
C CYS A 118 -7.39 15.18 18.65
N LYS A 119 -6.13 15.53 18.38
CA LYS A 119 -5.72 16.85 17.86
C LYS A 119 -5.77 16.91 16.33
N GLY A 120 -5.68 15.76 15.64
CA GLY A 120 -5.78 15.67 14.20
C GLY A 120 -5.42 14.30 13.68
N LEU A 121 -5.83 14.04 12.46
CA LEU A 121 -5.63 12.79 11.75
C LEU A 121 -4.84 13.05 10.47
N PHE A 122 -4.15 12.04 10.00
CA PHE A 122 -3.46 12.07 8.72
C PHE A 122 -3.94 10.93 7.83
N ALA A 123 -3.99 11.21 6.54
CA ALA A 123 -4.21 10.23 5.49
C ALA A 123 -3.10 10.30 4.44
N LEU A 124 -3.01 9.27 3.63
CA LEU A 124 -1.97 9.14 2.60
C LEU A 124 -2.46 9.59 1.21
N SER A 125 -3.70 10.05 1.11
CA SER A 125 -4.33 10.61 -0.09
C SER A 125 -5.46 11.56 0.28
N GLU A 126 -5.76 12.53 -0.56
CA GLU A 126 -6.90 13.43 -0.38
C GLU A 126 -8.24 12.69 -0.49
N TYR A 127 -8.31 11.70 -1.38
CA TYR A 127 -9.45 10.79 -1.47
C TYR A 127 -9.82 10.18 -0.10
N HIS A 128 -8.85 9.71 0.64
CA HIS A 128 -9.07 9.13 1.97
C HIS A 128 -9.30 10.21 3.03
N ALA A 129 -8.58 11.33 2.97
CA ALA A 129 -8.72 12.43 3.92
C ALA A 129 -10.12 13.07 3.87
N ALA A 130 -10.70 13.23 2.69
CA ALA A 130 -12.05 13.77 2.52
C ALA A 130 -13.09 12.93 3.28
N PHE A 131 -13.03 11.60 3.16
CA PHE A 131 -13.87 10.69 3.91
C PHE A 131 -13.67 10.81 5.43
N LEU A 132 -12.42 10.84 5.89
CA LEU A 132 -12.12 10.95 7.32
C LEU A 132 -12.58 12.28 7.93
N ARG A 133 -12.47 13.40 7.20
CA ARG A 133 -13.01 14.71 7.63
C ARG A 133 -14.53 14.66 7.84
N GLU A 134 -15.23 14.09 6.84
CA GLU A 134 -16.67 13.94 6.90
C GLU A 134 -17.12 13.08 8.09
N MET A 135 -16.45 11.94 8.30
CA MET A 135 -16.84 10.97 9.31
C MET A 135 -16.46 11.35 10.74
N THR A 136 -15.38 12.11 10.94
CA THR A 136 -14.84 12.40 12.28
C THR A 136 -15.06 13.83 12.73
N GLY A 137 -15.27 14.76 11.81
CA GLY A 137 -15.31 16.20 12.11
C GLY A 137 -13.99 16.76 12.64
N LYS A 138 -12.90 16.00 12.58
CA LYS A 138 -11.56 16.42 13.04
C LYS A 138 -10.75 17.01 11.88
N PRO A 139 -9.73 17.83 12.18
CA PRO A 139 -8.73 18.18 11.18
C PRO A 139 -8.08 16.92 10.59
N VAL A 140 -8.03 16.82 9.26
CA VAL A 140 -7.33 15.72 8.57
C VAL A 140 -6.48 16.31 7.48
N GLU A 141 -5.18 16.06 7.52
CA GLU A 141 -4.21 16.51 6.52
C GLU A 141 -3.60 15.34 5.75
N VAL A 142 -3.13 15.63 4.55
CA VAL A 142 -2.57 14.61 3.65
C VAL A 142 -1.06 14.72 3.65
N LEU A 143 -0.42 13.58 3.79
CA LEU A 143 1.03 13.43 3.60
C LEU A 143 1.27 12.22 2.71
N LEU A 144 1.98 12.40 1.61
CA LEU A 144 2.33 11.29 0.74
C LEU A 144 3.27 10.32 1.47
N HIS A 145 3.02 9.03 1.29
CA HIS A 145 3.86 7.98 1.90
C HIS A 145 5.29 8.09 1.36
N PRO A 146 6.30 8.34 2.21
CA PRO A 146 7.68 8.47 1.75
C PRO A 146 8.30 7.11 1.43
N THR A 147 9.33 7.13 0.59
CA THR A 147 10.09 5.94 0.23
C THR A 147 11.56 6.27 -0.04
N GLU A 148 12.42 5.31 0.16
CA GLU A 148 13.79 5.37 -0.32
C GLU A 148 13.81 5.30 -1.86
N ILE A 149 14.68 6.08 -2.48
CA ILE A 149 14.95 5.97 -3.91
C ILE A 149 16.14 5.00 -4.05
N PRO A 150 15.94 3.78 -4.51
CA PRO A 150 17.03 2.81 -4.63
C PRO A 150 17.97 3.17 -5.78
N GLU A 151 19.23 2.71 -5.69
CA GLU A 151 20.20 2.89 -6.77
C GLU A 151 19.80 2.14 -8.04
N VAL A 152 19.25 0.94 -7.87
CA VAL A 152 18.77 0.12 -8.99
C VAL A 152 17.44 0.68 -9.49
N GLN A 153 17.45 1.16 -10.71
CA GLN A 153 16.33 1.74 -11.41
C GLN A 153 15.90 0.84 -12.57
N PHE A 154 14.70 1.09 -13.11
CA PHE A 154 14.29 0.43 -14.36
C PHE A 154 15.20 0.84 -15.50
N ASP A 155 15.58 -0.12 -16.32
CA ASP A 155 16.41 0.04 -17.52
C ASP A 155 15.62 -0.50 -18.72
N PHE A 156 15.24 0.42 -19.60
CA PHE A 156 14.42 0.08 -20.77
C PHE A 156 15.17 -0.84 -21.74
N ASP A 157 16.48 -0.66 -21.91
CA ASP A 157 17.26 -1.49 -22.83
C ASP A 157 17.36 -2.93 -22.31
N LEU A 158 17.58 -3.12 -21.01
CA LEU A 158 17.54 -4.44 -20.38
C LEU A 158 16.15 -5.10 -20.51
N PHE A 159 15.07 -4.33 -20.36
CA PHE A 159 13.72 -4.82 -20.57
C PHE A 159 13.49 -5.21 -22.04
N TYR A 160 13.87 -4.30 -22.97
CA TYR A 160 13.58 -4.48 -24.40
C TYR A 160 14.31 -5.68 -25.01
N GLU A 161 15.59 -5.84 -24.64
CA GLU A 161 16.46 -6.92 -25.12
C GLU A 161 16.19 -8.27 -24.41
N SER A 162 15.49 -8.27 -23.29
CA SER A 162 15.19 -9.49 -22.53
C SER A 162 14.38 -10.47 -23.36
N GLN A 163 14.86 -11.73 -23.42
CA GLN A 163 14.13 -12.83 -24.00
C GLN A 163 12.98 -13.33 -23.08
N GLU A 164 13.07 -13.06 -21.79
CA GLU A 164 12.07 -13.40 -20.78
C GLU A 164 11.52 -12.13 -20.15
N LYS A 165 10.48 -11.56 -20.76
CA LYS A 165 9.74 -10.43 -20.18
C LYS A 165 8.71 -10.95 -19.20
N ARG A 166 8.70 -10.36 -17.99
CA ARG A 166 7.72 -10.71 -16.96
C ARG A 166 6.70 -9.60 -16.76
N LEU A 167 5.46 -10.02 -16.57
CA LEU A 167 4.40 -9.17 -16.04
C LEU A 167 4.17 -9.57 -14.59
N ILE A 168 4.54 -8.70 -13.66
CA ILE A 168 4.67 -9.04 -12.25
C ILE A 168 3.53 -8.45 -11.44
N ASN A 169 2.73 -9.29 -10.79
CA ASN A 169 1.73 -8.90 -9.81
C ASN A 169 2.29 -9.03 -8.39
N ILE A 170 2.08 -8.00 -7.57
CA ILE A 170 2.66 -7.90 -6.22
C ILE A 170 1.58 -7.69 -5.18
N GLY A 171 1.66 -8.51 -4.13
CA GLY A 171 0.77 -8.41 -2.98
C GLY A 171 -0.64 -8.93 -3.25
N TYR A 172 -1.52 -8.72 -2.28
CA TYR A 172 -2.90 -9.23 -2.33
C TYR A 172 -3.93 -8.27 -1.70
N TRP A 173 -3.49 -7.38 -0.79
CA TRP A 173 -4.40 -6.50 -0.06
C TRP A 173 -5.11 -5.53 -1.01
N LEU A 174 -6.44 -5.61 -1.09
CA LEU A 174 -7.31 -4.83 -1.98
C LEU A 174 -6.96 -4.90 -3.47
N ARG A 175 -6.25 -5.99 -3.91
CA ARG A 175 -6.06 -6.29 -5.33
C ARG A 175 -7.17 -7.19 -5.81
N LYS A 176 -7.52 -7.05 -7.08
CA LYS A 176 -8.28 -8.07 -7.81
C LYS A 176 -7.31 -9.22 -8.10
N VAL A 177 -7.27 -10.17 -7.15
CA VAL A 177 -6.22 -11.20 -7.13
C VAL A 177 -6.32 -12.20 -8.28
N ASN A 178 -7.48 -12.28 -8.94
CA ASN A 178 -7.70 -13.13 -10.10
C ASN A 178 -7.40 -12.41 -11.43
N SER A 179 -7.28 -11.09 -11.47
CA SER A 179 -7.15 -10.34 -12.72
C SER A 179 -5.92 -10.72 -13.54
N ILE A 180 -4.77 -10.96 -12.90
CA ILE A 180 -3.55 -11.42 -13.60
C ILE A 180 -3.75 -12.78 -14.28
N TYR A 181 -4.60 -13.65 -13.73
CA TYR A 181 -4.92 -14.95 -14.34
C TYR A 181 -5.83 -14.77 -15.54
N SER A 182 -6.78 -13.85 -15.47
CA SER A 182 -7.77 -13.58 -16.52
C SER A 182 -7.23 -12.72 -17.67
N LEU A 183 -6.13 -12.00 -17.46
CA LEU A 183 -5.53 -11.15 -18.48
C LEU A 183 -5.08 -12.00 -19.68
N PRO A 184 -5.58 -11.76 -20.93
CA PRO A 184 -5.36 -12.62 -22.09
C PRO A 184 -3.98 -12.39 -22.76
N ILE A 185 -2.91 -12.70 -22.02
CA ILE A 185 -1.52 -12.62 -22.48
C ILE A 185 -0.93 -14.02 -22.59
N THR A 186 -0.26 -14.27 -23.71
CA THR A 186 0.44 -15.53 -23.94
C THR A 186 1.84 -15.54 -23.32
N PRO A 187 2.34 -16.71 -22.90
CA PRO A 187 3.69 -16.85 -22.36
C PRO A 187 4.81 -16.37 -23.29
N ASP A 188 4.59 -16.41 -24.60
CA ASP A 188 5.55 -15.94 -25.61
C ASP A 188 5.75 -14.40 -25.56
N SER A 189 4.74 -13.67 -25.07
CA SER A 189 4.83 -12.22 -24.89
C SER A 189 5.33 -11.85 -23.52
N TYR A 190 4.68 -12.39 -22.48
CA TYR A 190 5.05 -12.14 -21.08
C TYR A 190 4.80 -13.37 -20.21
N ILE A 191 5.77 -13.67 -19.36
CA ILE A 191 5.61 -14.64 -18.28
C ILE A 191 4.87 -13.97 -17.13
N LYS A 192 3.60 -14.33 -16.91
CA LYS A 192 2.84 -13.86 -15.75
C LYS A 192 3.50 -14.37 -14.48
N THR A 193 3.78 -13.47 -13.56
CA THR A 193 4.50 -13.79 -12.32
C THR A 193 3.79 -13.16 -11.13
N ARG A 194 3.63 -13.91 -10.03
CA ARG A 194 3.17 -13.37 -8.75
C ARG A 194 4.29 -13.37 -7.74
N LEU A 195 4.51 -12.23 -7.11
CA LEU A 195 5.37 -12.11 -5.94
C LEU A 195 4.51 -12.20 -4.68
N LEU A 196 4.79 -13.21 -3.87
CA LEU A 196 4.09 -13.49 -2.63
C LEU A 196 5.07 -13.42 -1.44
N PRO A 197 4.69 -12.77 -0.34
CA PRO A 197 5.56 -12.60 0.82
C PRO A 197 5.77 -13.87 1.64
N TYR A 198 5.19 -15.00 1.23
CA TYR A 198 5.15 -16.22 2.04
C TYR A 198 5.58 -17.45 1.26
N LYS A 199 6.09 -18.46 1.97
CA LYS A 199 6.42 -19.77 1.40
C LYS A 199 5.17 -20.50 0.94
N LYS A 200 5.29 -21.24 -0.17
CA LYS A 200 4.25 -22.16 -0.65
C LYS A 200 3.84 -23.13 0.47
N GLY A 201 2.54 -23.32 0.69
CA GLY A 201 2.02 -24.19 1.76
C GLY A 201 2.03 -23.58 3.17
N SER A 202 2.38 -22.30 3.33
CA SER A 202 2.20 -21.59 4.59
C SER A 202 0.78 -21.04 4.73
N GLN A 203 0.34 -20.78 5.97
CA GLN A 203 -1.00 -20.20 6.28
C GLN A 203 -1.38 -19.01 5.39
N PRO A 204 -0.49 -18.05 5.10
CA PRO A 204 -0.80 -16.94 4.22
C PRO A 204 -1.00 -17.31 2.75
N SER A 205 -0.42 -18.41 2.25
CA SER A 205 -0.72 -18.87 0.89
C SER A 205 -2.12 -19.47 0.80
N GLU A 206 -2.60 -20.09 1.86
CA GLU A 206 -4.00 -20.54 2.00
C GLU A 206 -4.95 -19.35 2.01
N PHE A 207 -4.60 -18.28 2.73
CA PHE A 207 -5.39 -17.03 2.76
C PHE A 207 -5.52 -16.38 1.38
N VAL A 208 -4.46 -16.33 0.59
CA VAL A 208 -4.54 -15.81 -0.79
C VAL A 208 -5.42 -16.70 -1.67
N THR A 209 -5.37 -18.02 -1.47
CA THR A 209 -6.24 -18.97 -2.17
C THR A 209 -7.70 -18.76 -1.79
N GLU A 210 -8.00 -18.53 -0.51
CA GLU A 210 -9.35 -18.20 -0.04
C GLU A 210 -9.84 -16.87 -0.61
N LEU A 211 -8.98 -15.85 -0.66
CA LEU A 211 -9.32 -14.56 -1.28
C LEU A 211 -9.67 -14.73 -2.75
N ARG A 212 -8.90 -15.50 -3.49
CA ARG A 212 -9.19 -15.80 -4.91
C ARG A 212 -10.53 -16.47 -5.07
N GLN A 213 -10.88 -17.41 -4.20
CA GLN A 213 -12.19 -18.07 -4.23
C GLN A 213 -13.33 -17.11 -3.87
N LYS A 214 -13.13 -16.24 -2.87
CA LYS A 214 -14.13 -15.24 -2.48
C LYS A 214 -14.38 -14.23 -3.60
N GLU A 215 -13.32 -13.69 -4.19
CA GLU A 215 -13.40 -12.78 -5.32
C GLU A 215 -14.12 -13.42 -6.50
N PHE A 216 -13.72 -14.65 -6.84
CA PHE A 216 -14.33 -15.41 -7.91
C PHE A 216 -15.83 -15.62 -7.70
N ASN A 217 -16.26 -16.01 -6.49
CA ASN A 217 -17.66 -16.19 -6.15
C ASN A 217 -18.46 -14.88 -6.17
N TYR A 218 -17.78 -13.75 -5.93
CA TYR A 218 -18.39 -12.42 -5.99
C TYR A 218 -18.58 -11.94 -7.42
N GLU A 219 -17.58 -12.12 -8.28
CA GLU A 219 -17.60 -11.65 -9.66
C GLU A 219 -18.43 -12.57 -10.59
N HIS A 220 -18.53 -13.85 -10.28
CA HIS A 220 -19.18 -14.86 -11.10
C HIS A 220 -20.38 -15.46 -10.36
N SER A 221 -21.56 -14.93 -10.65
CA SER A 221 -22.81 -15.37 -10.02
C SER A 221 -23.41 -16.64 -10.67
N SER A 222 -22.92 -17.09 -11.84
CA SER A 222 -23.44 -18.24 -12.54
C SER A 222 -22.53 -19.47 -12.43
N ILE A 223 -23.15 -20.66 -12.27
CA ILE A 223 -22.44 -21.95 -12.26
C ILE A 223 -21.71 -22.22 -13.57
N GLU A 224 -22.19 -21.68 -14.69
CA GLU A 224 -21.57 -21.85 -16.01
C GLU A 224 -20.27 -21.07 -16.13
N GLU A 225 -20.22 -19.83 -15.65
CA GLU A 225 -19.00 -19.02 -15.58
C GLU A 225 -17.97 -19.67 -14.66
N ILE A 226 -18.41 -20.18 -13.51
CA ILE A 226 -17.59 -20.94 -12.56
C ILE A 226 -16.97 -22.17 -13.23
N ARG A 227 -17.77 -22.97 -13.95
CA ARG A 227 -17.27 -24.14 -14.66
C ARG A 227 -16.32 -23.80 -15.80
N ARG A 228 -16.57 -22.69 -16.51
CA ARG A 228 -15.72 -22.19 -17.57
C ARG A 228 -14.35 -21.81 -17.03
N TRP A 229 -14.32 -21.07 -15.93
CA TRP A 229 -13.10 -20.63 -15.29
C TRP A 229 -12.22 -21.80 -14.80
N TYR A 230 -12.82 -22.85 -14.21
CA TYR A 230 -12.08 -24.04 -13.80
C TYR A 230 -11.57 -24.92 -14.96
N LYS A 231 -12.12 -24.76 -16.15
CA LYS A 231 -11.75 -25.58 -17.33
C LYS A 231 -10.72 -24.95 -18.23
N GLU A 232 -10.52 -23.64 -18.16
CA GLU A 232 -9.55 -22.97 -19.01
C GLU A 232 -8.15 -23.02 -18.40
N PRO A 233 -7.12 -23.34 -19.19
CA PRO A 233 -5.74 -23.40 -18.70
C PRO A 233 -5.12 -22.00 -18.57
N PHE A 234 -5.73 -21.11 -17.78
CA PHE A 234 -5.18 -19.78 -17.47
C PHE A 234 -3.92 -19.82 -16.59
N ILE A 235 -3.29 -20.98 -16.47
CA ILE A 235 -2.48 -21.34 -15.33
C ILE A 235 -1.03 -21.57 -15.74
N ASN A 236 -0.44 -20.66 -16.50
CA ASN A 236 1.02 -20.54 -16.48
C ASN A 236 1.39 -19.25 -15.79
N ILE A 237 1.24 -19.23 -14.46
CA ILE A 237 1.75 -18.18 -13.60
C ILE A 237 2.90 -18.74 -12.80
N ASP A 238 4.05 -18.11 -12.94
CA ASP A 238 5.17 -18.32 -12.03
C ASP A 238 4.86 -17.70 -10.67
N GLU A 239 5.03 -18.44 -9.60
CA GLU A 239 4.93 -17.90 -8.24
C GLU A 239 6.32 -17.82 -7.61
N MET A 240 6.71 -16.63 -7.18
CA MET A 240 7.95 -16.38 -6.45
C MET A 240 7.62 -15.99 -5.01
N TYR A 241 8.30 -16.63 -4.06
CA TYR A 241 8.05 -16.48 -2.64
C TYR A 241 9.28 -15.93 -1.92
N ASN A 242 9.07 -14.96 -1.01
CA ASN A 242 10.13 -14.42 -0.16
C ASN A 242 11.41 -14.08 -0.93
N VAL A 243 11.28 -13.35 -2.03
CA VAL A 243 12.44 -12.90 -2.80
C VAL A 243 13.30 -11.94 -1.95
N SER A 244 14.63 -12.03 -2.06
CA SER A 244 15.53 -11.08 -1.39
C SER A 244 15.36 -9.67 -1.96
N ASN A 245 15.86 -8.66 -1.23
CA ASN A 245 15.80 -7.28 -1.70
C ASN A 245 16.54 -7.10 -3.05
N GLU A 246 17.67 -7.76 -3.23
CA GLU A 246 18.46 -7.73 -4.47
C GLU A 246 17.67 -8.34 -5.63
N LYS A 247 16.98 -9.47 -5.39
CA LYS A 247 16.12 -10.10 -6.40
C LYS A 247 14.89 -9.25 -6.71
N TYR A 248 14.36 -8.59 -5.71
CA TYR A 248 13.23 -7.67 -5.87
C TYR A 248 13.64 -6.48 -6.75
N ASP A 249 14.80 -5.86 -6.47
CA ASP A 249 15.33 -4.77 -7.28
C ASP A 249 15.62 -5.21 -8.71
N GLU A 250 16.24 -6.39 -8.92
CA GLU A 250 16.45 -6.97 -10.25
C GLU A 250 15.13 -7.15 -11.02
N LEU A 251 14.08 -7.63 -10.34
CA LEU A 251 12.78 -7.81 -10.99
C LEU A 251 12.17 -6.49 -11.44
N PHE A 252 12.27 -5.45 -10.61
CA PHE A 252 11.76 -4.11 -10.94
C PHE A 252 12.58 -3.41 -12.02
N SER A 253 13.87 -3.73 -12.15
CA SER A 253 14.75 -3.04 -13.10
C SER A 253 14.53 -3.41 -14.56
N LYS A 254 13.86 -4.52 -14.84
CA LYS A 254 13.74 -5.05 -16.21
C LYS A 254 12.41 -5.72 -16.53
N ASN A 255 11.37 -5.43 -15.75
CA ASN A 255 10.04 -6.02 -15.97
C ASN A 255 8.94 -4.99 -15.73
N ILE A 256 7.73 -5.30 -16.16
CA ILE A 256 6.55 -4.47 -15.95
C ILE A 256 5.79 -4.98 -14.73
N ILE A 257 5.34 -4.06 -13.90
CA ILE A 257 4.46 -4.35 -12.77
C ILE A 257 3.00 -4.22 -13.22
N TYR A 258 2.16 -5.13 -12.79
CA TYR A 258 0.73 -5.15 -13.06
C TYR A 258 -0.08 -5.18 -11.77
N LEU A 259 -0.99 -4.24 -11.63
CA LEU A 259 -1.96 -4.18 -10.54
C LEU A 259 -3.35 -3.88 -11.09
N ASP A 260 -4.34 -4.58 -10.57
CA ASP A 260 -5.75 -4.25 -10.73
C ASP A 260 -6.35 -4.21 -9.32
N MET A 261 -6.89 -3.07 -8.91
CA MET A 261 -7.19 -2.79 -7.53
C MET A 261 -8.67 -2.43 -7.32
N TYR A 262 -9.21 -2.80 -6.16
CA TYR A 262 -10.53 -2.37 -5.72
C TYR A 262 -10.48 -0.96 -5.13
N ASP A 263 -9.56 -0.72 -4.21
CA ASP A 263 -9.41 0.55 -3.50
C ASP A 263 -7.99 0.71 -2.92
N SER A 264 -7.63 1.94 -2.55
CA SER A 264 -6.36 2.26 -1.90
C SER A 264 -6.42 3.61 -1.20
N SER A 265 -5.68 3.79 -0.12
CA SER A 265 -5.30 5.10 0.43
C SER A 265 -3.92 5.51 -0.10
N ALA A 266 -2.97 4.59 -0.02
CA ALA A 266 -1.67 4.57 -0.70
C ALA A 266 -1.28 3.10 -0.95
N ASN A 267 -0.40 2.87 -1.89
CA ASN A 267 0.00 1.51 -2.24
C ASN A 267 1.51 1.39 -2.40
N ASN A 268 2.14 0.53 -1.60
CA ASN A 268 3.59 0.37 -1.61
C ASN A 268 4.13 0.00 -3.00
N ALA A 269 3.45 -0.88 -3.75
CA ALA A 269 3.93 -1.25 -5.09
C ALA A 269 3.86 -0.08 -6.07
N VAL A 270 2.85 0.80 -5.98
CA VAL A 270 2.77 2.06 -6.76
C VAL A 270 3.94 2.96 -6.41
N ILE A 271 4.17 3.17 -5.11
CA ILE A 271 5.25 4.00 -4.59
C ILE A 271 6.61 3.49 -5.05
N GLU A 272 6.82 2.19 -4.99
CA GLU A 272 8.08 1.56 -5.43
C GLU A 272 8.28 1.62 -6.93
N CYS A 273 7.22 1.55 -7.73
CA CYS A 273 7.31 1.79 -9.17
C CYS A 273 7.71 3.24 -9.49
N ILE A 274 7.14 4.21 -8.78
CA ILE A 274 7.54 5.62 -8.92
C ILE A 274 9.01 5.80 -8.54
N ALA A 275 9.43 5.22 -7.40
CA ALA A 275 10.80 5.34 -6.90
C ALA A 275 11.84 4.77 -7.87
N ARG A 276 11.52 3.68 -8.57
CA ARG A 276 12.41 3.00 -9.52
C ARG A 276 12.17 3.38 -10.98
N ALA A 277 11.17 4.23 -11.25
CA ALA A 277 10.69 4.53 -12.58
C ALA A 277 10.30 3.28 -13.39
N THR A 278 9.80 2.25 -12.71
CA THR A 278 9.36 0.98 -13.31
C THR A 278 7.95 1.14 -13.88
N PRO A 279 7.72 0.86 -15.18
CA PRO A 279 6.39 0.92 -15.76
C PRO A 279 5.39 0.05 -15.00
N LEU A 280 4.27 0.67 -14.61
CA LEU A 280 3.21 0.06 -13.83
C LEU A 280 1.90 0.11 -14.61
N LEU A 281 1.43 -1.02 -15.08
CA LEU A 281 0.12 -1.15 -15.69
C LEU A 281 -0.93 -1.30 -14.59
N ILE A 282 -1.84 -0.32 -14.44
CA ILE A 282 -2.75 -0.22 -13.29
C ILE A 282 -4.07 0.44 -13.67
N ASN A 283 -5.17 0.07 -13.01
CA ASN A 283 -6.45 0.76 -13.15
C ASN A 283 -6.46 2.12 -12.39
N PRO A 284 -7.14 3.16 -12.93
CA PRO A 284 -7.10 4.53 -12.41
C PRO A 284 -8.06 4.76 -11.25
N ILE A 285 -7.83 4.12 -10.08
CA ILE A 285 -8.59 4.43 -8.87
C ILE A 285 -8.13 5.76 -8.24
N PRO A 286 -8.99 6.48 -7.50
CA PRO A 286 -8.73 7.85 -7.06
C PRO A 286 -7.38 8.05 -6.39
N ALA A 287 -7.04 7.28 -5.37
CA ALA A 287 -5.76 7.42 -4.67
C ALA A 287 -4.55 7.14 -5.56
N VAL A 288 -4.67 6.23 -6.54
CA VAL A 288 -3.59 5.95 -7.51
C VAL A 288 -3.39 7.14 -8.44
N VAL A 289 -4.49 7.79 -8.86
CA VAL A 289 -4.41 8.99 -9.70
C VAL A 289 -3.76 10.15 -8.96
N GLU A 290 -3.91 10.26 -7.64
CA GLU A 290 -3.21 11.28 -6.84
C GLU A 290 -1.69 11.08 -6.85
N TYR A 291 -1.21 9.83 -6.85
CA TYR A 291 0.21 9.50 -6.88
C TYR A 291 0.84 9.60 -8.27
N LEU A 292 0.16 9.05 -9.28
CA LEU A 292 0.69 8.94 -10.65
C LEU A 292 0.33 10.13 -11.54
N GLY A 293 -0.72 10.88 -11.15
CA GLY A 293 -1.28 11.96 -11.96
C GLY A 293 -2.31 11.48 -12.99
N PRO A 294 -3.25 12.35 -13.39
CA PRO A 294 -4.31 11.98 -14.34
C PRO A 294 -3.80 11.70 -15.77
N ALA A 295 -2.60 12.20 -16.10
CA ALA A 295 -1.98 12.02 -17.41
C ALA A 295 -1.04 10.79 -17.47
N TYR A 296 -1.01 9.96 -16.44
CA TYR A 296 -0.16 8.76 -16.46
C TYR A 296 -0.55 7.84 -17.62
N PRO A 297 0.40 7.45 -18.50
CA PRO A 297 0.05 6.86 -19.79
C PRO A 297 -0.33 5.38 -19.72
N PHE A 298 -0.01 4.70 -18.61
CA PHE A 298 -0.13 3.25 -18.50
C PHE A 298 -1.32 2.80 -17.62
N TYR A 299 -2.36 3.66 -17.50
CA TYR A 299 -3.65 3.25 -16.95
C TYR A 299 -4.38 2.31 -17.91
N PHE A 300 -5.23 1.43 -17.40
CA PHE A 300 -6.14 0.63 -18.20
C PHE A 300 -7.52 0.54 -17.54
N GLU A 301 -8.55 0.45 -18.37
CA GLU A 301 -9.94 0.26 -17.94
C GLU A 301 -10.52 -1.08 -18.44
N SER A 302 -9.82 -1.74 -19.39
CA SER A 302 -10.19 -3.05 -19.89
C SER A 302 -8.96 -3.93 -20.14
N PHE A 303 -9.16 -5.24 -20.21
CA PHE A 303 -8.06 -6.18 -20.52
C PHE A 303 -7.54 -6.00 -21.95
N ASP A 304 -8.41 -5.66 -22.91
CA ASP A 304 -7.97 -5.40 -24.28
C ASP A 304 -7.02 -4.20 -24.33
N GLU A 305 -7.38 -3.10 -23.66
CA GLU A 305 -6.51 -1.95 -23.53
C GLU A 305 -5.19 -2.28 -22.81
N ALA A 306 -5.25 -3.08 -21.76
CA ALA A 306 -4.06 -3.53 -21.03
C ALA A 306 -3.12 -4.33 -21.94
N VAL A 307 -3.66 -5.24 -22.76
CA VAL A 307 -2.90 -6.04 -23.71
C VAL A 307 -2.27 -5.17 -24.79
N ASP A 308 -3.04 -4.24 -25.38
CA ASP A 308 -2.54 -3.32 -26.40
C ASP A 308 -1.36 -2.47 -25.86
N LYS A 309 -1.49 -1.97 -24.64
CA LYS A 309 -0.44 -1.17 -24.00
C LYS A 309 0.83 -2.00 -23.74
N LEU A 310 0.70 -3.25 -23.32
CA LEU A 310 1.83 -4.14 -23.09
C LEU A 310 2.61 -4.50 -24.37
N HIS A 311 1.94 -4.44 -25.53
CA HIS A 311 2.59 -4.69 -26.82
C HIS A 311 3.12 -3.41 -27.50
N ASN A 312 3.09 -2.26 -26.82
CA ASN A 312 3.57 -0.99 -27.35
C ASN A 312 4.88 -0.56 -26.62
N PRO A 313 6.06 -0.90 -27.17
CA PRO A 313 7.34 -0.58 -26.53
C PRO A 313 7.60 0.92 -26.42
N GLU A 314 7.11 1.74 -27.36
CA GLU A 314 7.25 3.20 -27.30
C GLU A 314 6.47 3.76 -26.12
N LEU A 315 5.26 3.25 -25.86
CA LEU A 315 4.46 3.64 -24.71
C LEU A 315 5.12 3.20 -23.38
N ILE A 316 5.73 2.03 -23.35
CA ILE A 316 6.47 1.52 -22.18
C ILE A 316 7.66 2.43 -21.88
N TYR A 317 8.44 2.81 -22.92
CA TYR A 317 9.53 3.76 -22.78
C TYR A 317 9.04 5.12 -22.29
N TYR A 318 7.99 5.66 -22.90
CA TYR A 318 7.39 6.93 -22.49
C TYR A 318 6.88 6.88 -21.04
N THR A 319 6.32 5.76 -20.62
CA THR A 319 5.87 5.55 -19.23
C THR A 319 7.05 5.56 -18.24
N HIS A 320 8.15 4.92 -18.60
CA HIS A 320 9.38 4.99 -17.81
C HIS A 320 9.87 6.43 -17.64
N GLU A 321 9.97 7.19 -18.75
CA GLU A 321 10.40 8.59 -18.72
C GLU A 321 9.43 9.48 -17.92
N TYR A 322 8.12 9.21 -18.03
CA TYR A 322 7.12 9.90 -17.21
C TYR A 322 7.39 9.71 -15.71
N LEU A 323 7.62 8.46 -15.27
CA LEU A 323 7.88 8.16 -13.87
C LEU A 323 9.22 8.74 -13.38
N ARG A 324 10.24 8.78 -14.24
CA ARG A 324 11.53 9.40 -13.92
C ARG A 324 11.41 10.88 -13.54
N THR A 325 10.48 11.58 -14.16
CA THR A 325 10.30 13.04 -14.07
C THR A 325 9.05 13.46 -13.30
N CYS A 326 8.24 12.50 -12.82
CA CYS A 326 7.01 12.81 -12.14
C CYS A 326 7.27 13.52 -10.78
N GLN A 327 6.42 14.49 -10.46
CA GLN A 327 6.55 15.31 -9.25
C GLN A 327 6.43 14.46 -7.96
N ALA A 328 5.65 13.38 -7.98
CA ALA A 328 5.47 12.51 -6.83
C ALA A 328 6.81 11.93 -6.34
N ARG A 329 7.75 11.65 -7.24
CA ARG A 329 9.06 11.11 -6.89
C ARG A 329 9.86 12.02 -5.94
N GLU A 330 9.82 13.32 -6.16
CA GLU A 330 10.44 14.29 -5.26
C GLU A 330 9.68 14.45 -3.94
N LYS A 331 8.36 14.44 -4.00
CA LYS A 331 7.50 14.57 -2.80
C LYS A 331 7.59 13.37 -1.86
N MET A 332 7.97 12.19 -2.35
CA MET A 332 8.10 10.98 -1.53
C MET A 332 9.47 10.81 -0.86
N LYS A 333 10.38 11.75 -0.98
CA LYS A 333 11.65 11.72 -0.23
C LYS A 333 11.40 11.93 1.27
N GLY A 334 12.17 11.24 2.12
CA GLY A 334 12.04 11.37 3.57
C GLY A 334 12.25 12.79 4.10
N GLU A 335 13.15 13.56 3.47
CA GLU A 335 13.39 14.98 3.80
C GLU A 335 12.15 15.85 3.47
N THR A 336 11.51 15.58 2.35
CA THR A 336 10.27 16.27 1.97
C THR A 336 9.14 15.90 2.92
N PHE A 337 9.01 14.62 3.26
CA PHE A 337 8.02 14.17 4.23
C PHE A 337 8.19 14.84 5.60
N LEU A 338 9.42 14.93 6.11
CA LEU A 338 9.71 15.64 7.36
C LEU A 338 9.29 17.11 7.28
N LYS A 339 9.66 17.78 6.21
CA LYS A 339 9.32 19.20 6.00
C LYS A 339 7.80 19.39 5.91
N ASP A 340 7.13 18.59 5.06
CA ASP A 340 5.69 18.67 4.87
C ASP A 340 4.94 18.36 6.18
N PHE A 341 5.40 17.38 6.96
CA PHE A 341 4.83 17.08 8.28
C PHE A 341 4.93 18.28 9.23
N GLN A 342 6.09 18.95 9.29
CA GLN A 342 6.28 20.14 10.13
C GLN A 342 5.45 21.33 9.68
N GLU A 343 5.12 21.40 8.38
CA GLU A 343 4.31 22.48 7.80
C GLU A 343 2.80 22.26 7.96
N THR A 344 2.36 21.08 8.40
CA THR A 344 0.93 20.83 8.65
C THR A 344 0.39 21.72 9.77
N GLU A 345 -0.87 22.14 9.65
CA GLU A 345 -1.52 22.93 10.71
C GLU A 345 -1.72 22.07 11.96
N ILE A 346 -1.90 20.76 11.81
CA ILE A 346 -1.95 19.83 12.93
C ILE A 346 -0.64 19.89 13.74
N TYR A 347 0.52 19.74 13.10
CA TYR A 347 1.81 19.76 13.81
C TYR A 347 2.13 21.16 14.38
N LYS A 348 1.75 22.24 13.72
CA LYS A 348 1.96 23.60 14.23
C LYS A 348 1.12 23.88 15.47
N SER A 349 -0.08 23.30 15.56
CA SER A 349 -1.04 23.57 16.65
C SER A 349 -0.81 22.80 17.94
N ILE A 350 -0.01 21.73 17.92
CA ILE A 350 0.35 20.94 19.09
C ILE A 350 1.57 21.44 19.83
#